data_6edb0e724b74c561ec05d6ed89222b4c
#
_entry.id   6edb0e724b74c561ec05d6ed89222b4c
#
_cell.length_a   1.000
_cell.length_b   1.000
_cell.length_c   1.000
_cell.angle_alpha   90.00
_cell.angle_beta   90.00
_cell.angle_gamma   90.00
#
_symmetry.space_group_name_H-M   'P 1'
#
loop_
_entity.id
_entity.type
_entity.pdbx_description
1 polymer ?
#
loop_
_entity_poly.entity_id
_entity_poly.type
_entity_poly.pdbx_seq_one_letter_code
_entity_poly.pdbx_strand_id
1 'polypeptide(L)'
;MKYDVLIVGAGQGGAYAAITLRQQGFEGTIGMVGRESEPPYERPPLSKEYMLGDKTWDRLLIRPADFWEGKAIDLLLGTEVTSVDPAAQTVTTANSRTIGYGELIWATGGDPRRLSCAGADLPGVHGVRNRADADAILAELGDVSRVVVIGGGYIGLEAAAVLRKLGKEVTLLEVLPRVLARVAGPQLSEFYEAEHRAHGVDLRTGVGVDSIEGET
;
A
#
# COMPACT_ATOMS: atom_id res chain seq x y z
N MET A 1 -2.82 29.06 -5.53
CA MET A 1 -3.15 28.49 -4.20
C MET A 1 -1.83 28.34 -3.44
N LYS A 2 -1.78 28.74 -2.17
CA LYS A 2 -0.58 28.61 -1.33
C LYS A 2 -1.01 28.18 0.07
N TYR A 3 -0.25 27.30 0.70
CA TYR A 3 -0.43 26.85 2.07
C TYR A 3 0.77 27.26 2.95
N ASP A 4 0.54 27.49 4.22
CA ASP A 4 1.64 27.68 5.17
C ASP A 4 2.41 26.37 5.35
N VAL A 5 1.68 25.24 5.43
CA VAL A 5 2.27 23.89 5.39
C VAL A 5 1.57 23.07 4.29
N LEU A 6 2.35 22.56 3.35
CA LEU A 6 1.90 21.61 2.34
C LEU A 6 2.48 20.23 2.63
N ILE A 7 1.60 19.22 2.74
CA ILE A 7 1.98 17.83 2.97
C ILE A 7 1.74 17.06 1.68
N VAL A 8 2.78 16.50 1.08
CA VAL A 8 2.68 15.66 -0.11
C VAL A 8 2.72 14.20 0.33
N GLY A 9 1.58 13.55 0.18
CA GLY A 9 1.32 12.17 0.62
C GLY A 9 0.21 12.11 1.66
N ALA A 10 -0.98 11.64 1.25
CA ALA A 10 -2.15 11.44 2.11
C ALA A 10 -2.18 10.05 2.77
N GLY A 11 -1.02 9.45 2.99
CA GLY A 11 -0.89 8.21 3.77
C GLY A 11 -0.75 8.48 5.27
N GLN A 12 -0.41 7.44 6.02
CA GLN A 12 -0.31 7.52 7.49
C GLN A 12 0.63 8.62 7.97
N GLY A 13 1.82 8.76 7.36
CA GLY A 13 2.78 9.80 7.76
C GLY A 13 2.24 11.21 7.58
N GLY A 14 1.65 11.51 6.40
CA GLY A 14 1.05 12.81 6.13
C GLY A 14 -0.15 13.12 7.01
N ALA A 15 -1.03 12.14 7.20
CA ALA A 15 -2.21 12.27 8.06
C ALA A 15 -1.83 12.62 9.50
N TYR A 16 -0.89 11.87 10.10
CA TYR A 16 -0.45 12.14 11.47
C TYR A 16 0.34 13.46 11.58
N ALA A 17 1.10 13.86 10.55
CA ALA A 17 1.72 15.17 10.52
C ALA A 17 0.68 16.29 10.60
N ALA A 18 -0.37 16.24 9.76
CA ALA A 18 -1.45 17.22 9.77
C ALA A 18 -2.21 17.26 11.12
N ILE A 19 -2.56 16.09 11.65
CA ILE A 19 -3.24 15.96 12.94
C ILE A 19 -2.39 16.55 14.06
N THR A 20 -1.08 16.23 14.09
CA THR A 20 -0.16 16.70 15.13
C THR A 20 0.02 18.20 15.07
N LEU A 21 0.15 18.78 13.88
CA LEU A 21 0.21 20.25 13.73
C LEU A 21 -1.01 20.92 14.39
N ARG A 22 -2.21 20.44 14.15
CA ARG A 22 -3.43 20.98 14.78
C ARG A 22 -3.47 20.75 16.28
N GLN A 23 -3.03 19.59 16.75
CA GLN A 23 -2.96 19.28 18.19
C GLN A 23 -1.94 20.18 18.93
N GLN A 24 -0.87 20.60 18.26
CA GLN A 24 0.14 21.51 18.80
C GLN A 24 -0.22 22.99 18.63
N GLY A 25 -1.44 23.30 18.18
CA GLY A 25 -1.94 24.66 18.08
C GLY A 25 -1.46 25.42 16.84
N PHE A 26 -1.00 24.73 15.79
CA PHE A 26 -0.67 25.42 14.53
C PHE A 26 -1.95 25.95 13.87
N GLU A 27 -2.05 27.27 13.69
CA GLU A 27 -3.24 27.98 13.17
C GLU A 27 -3.15 28.27 11.66
N GLY A 28 -1.97 28.16 11.04
CA GLY A 28 -1.77 28.39 9.61
C GLY A 28 -2.53 27.40 8.73
N THR A 29 -2.59 27.69 7.44
CA THR A 29 -3.26 26.82 6.45
C THR A 29 -2.48 25.54 6.21
N ILE A 30 -3.19 24.40 6.19
CA ILE A 30 -2.62 23.07 5.90
C ILE A 30 -3.31 22.49 4.68
N GLY A 31 -2.51 22.19 3.63
CA GLY A 31 -2.95 21.38 2.49
C GLY A 31 -2.31 20.01 2.53
N MET A 32 -3.06 18.96 2.27
CA MET A 32 -2.55 17.59 2.12
C MET A 32 -2.91 17.05 0.74
N VAL A 33 -1.89 16.73 -0.06
CA VAL A 33 -2.02 16.27 -1.45
C VAL A 33 -1.82 14.77 -1.50
N GLY A 34 -2.74 14.05 -2.15
CA GLY A 34 -2.64 12.60 -2.36
C GLY A 34 -3.03 12.19 -3.77
N ARG A 35 -2.29 11.25 -4.36
CA ARG A 35 -2.64 10.75 -5.71
C ARG A 35 -3.86 9.82 -5.70
N GLU A 36 -4.15 9.18 -4.57
CA GLU A 36 -5.34 8.37 -4.38
C GLU A 36 -6.57 9.27 -4.14
N SER A 37 -7.75 8.79 -4.51
CA SER A 37 -9.03 9.49 -4.31
C SER A 37 -9.57 9.32 -2.90
N GLU A 38 -9.01 8.39 -2.14
CA GLU A 38 -9.45 8.02 -0.81
C GLU A 38 -8.89 8.96 0.26
N PRO A 39 -9.69 9.30 1.30
CA PRO A 39 -9.17 9.93 2.50
C PRO A 39 -8.08 9.07 3.15
N PRO A 40 -7.21 9.64 3.99
CA PRO A 40 -6.14 8.90 4.67
C PRO A 40 -6.64 7.67 5.41
N TYR A 41 -6.01 6.52 5.17
CA TYR A 41 -6.40 5.23 5.72
C TYR A 41 -5.20 4.36 6.11
N GLU A 42 -5.45 3.32 6.91
CA GLU A 42 -4.47 2.31 7.32
C GLU A 42 -4.26 1.28 6.21
N ARG A 43 -3.03 1.14 5.71
CA ARG A 43 -2.68 0.15 4.67
C ARG A 43 -2.49 -1.28 5.18
N PRO A 44 -1.95 -1.52 6.39
CA PRO A 44 -1.69 -2.88 6.86
C PRO A 44 -2.91 -3.81 6.84
N PRO A 45 -4.15 -3.36 7.08
CA PRO A 45 -5.30 -4.23 6.99
C PRO A 45 -5.65 -4.73 5.58
N LEU A 46 -5.16 -4.07 4.52
CA LEU A 46 -5.49 -4.42 3.13
C LEU A 46 -5.14 -5.88 2.79
N SER A 47 -3.99 -6.38 3.26
CA SER A 47 -3.55 -7.77 3.09
C SER A 47 -4.03 -8.72 4.20
N LYS A 48 -4.89 -8.27 5.11
CA LYS A 48 -5.35 -9.00 6.29
C LYS A 48 -6.87 -8.91 6.45
N GLU A 49 -7.32 -8.18 7.47
CA GLU A 49 -8.73 -8.11 7.89
C GLU A 49 -9.65 -7.55 6.80
N TYR A 50 -9.14 -6.63 5.96
CA TYR A 50 -9.92 -6.12 4.84
C TYR A 50 -10.15 -7.19 3.78
N MET A 51 -9.08 -7.90 3.38
CA MET A 51 -9.17 -8.99 2.41
C MET A 51 -10.00 -10.18 2.93
N LEU A 52 -10.01 -10.42 4.25
CA LEU A 52 -10.86 -11.42 4.89
C LEU A 52 -12.34 -10.99 5.01
N GLY A 53 -12.65 -9.70 4.82
CA GLY A 53 -13.99 -9.15 5.07
C GLY A 53 -14.29 -8.88 6.56
N ASP A 54 -13.31 -9.05 7.45
CA ASP A 54 -13.46 -8.83 8.89
C ASP A 54 -13.50 -7.34 9.26
N LYS A 55 -12.97 -6.47 8.40
CA LYS A 55 -12.91 -5.02 8.59
C LYS A 55 -13.45 -4.30 7.36
N THR A 56 -14.49 -3.50 7.54
CA THR A 56 -15.07 -2.69 6.45
C THR A 56 -14.18 -1.49 6.11
N TRP A 57 -14.36 -0.93 4.92
CA TRP A 57 -13.59 0.23 4.44
C TRP A 57 -13.58 1.40 5.44
N ASP A 58 -14.76 1.78 5.96
CA ASP A 58 -14.88 2.92 6.89
C ASP A 58 -14.04 2.75 8.16
N ARG A 59 -13.81 1.51 8.57
CA ARG A 59 -12.98 1.21 9.74
C ARG A 59 -11.47 1.26 9.46
N LEU A 60 -11.06 1.36 8.19
CA LEU A 60 -9.68 1.58 7.79
C LEU A 60 -9.31 3.06 7.81
N LEU A 61 -10.27 3.97 7.74
CA LEU A 61 -10.00 5.40 7.74
C LEU A 61 -9.28 5.82 9.03
N ILE A 62 -8.18 6.58 8.90
CA ILE A 62 -7.43 7.13 10.04
C ILE A 62 -8.33 8.07 10.84
N ARG A 63 -9.18 8.82 10.15
CA ARG A 63 -10.25 9.65 10.70
C ARG A 63 -11.44 9.64 9.75
N PRO A 64 -12.67 9.85 10.24
CA PRO A 64 -13.84 10.08 9.40
C PRO A 64 -13.61 11.23 8.42
N ALA A 65 -14.31 11.22 7.29
CA ALA A 65 -14.08 12.17 6.20
C ALA A 65 -14.30 13.64 6.62
N ASP A 66 -15.28 13.89 7.47
CA ASP A 66 -15.65 15.21 8.01
C ASP A 66 -14.63 15.76 9.02
N PHE A 67 -13.80 14.90 9.60
CA PHE A 67 -12.75 15.33 10.55
C PHE A 67 -11.78 16.35 9.93
N TRP A 68 -11.40 16.15 8.68
CA TRP A 68 -10.37 16.95 8.00
C TRP A 68 -10.86 18.38 7.81
N GLU A 69 -12.09 18.54 7.30
CA GLU A 69 -12.73 19.85 7.16
C GLU A 69 -12.93 20.52 8.53
N GLY A 70 -13.44 19.78 9.51
CA GLY A 70 -13.64 20.25 10.89
C GLY A 70 -12.34 20.69 11.59
N LYS A 71 -11.17 20.26 11.07
CA LYS A 71 -9.84 20.69 11.53
C LYS A 71 -9.16 21.69 10.59
N ALA A 72 -9.89 22.23 9.60
CA ALA A 72 -9.35 23.14 8.59
C ALA A 72 -8.08 22.58 7.91
N ILE A 73 -8.12 21.28 7.54
CA ILE A 73 -7.09 20.60 6.76
C ILE A 73 -7.68 20.32 5.38
N ASP A 74 -7.15 20.96 4.36
CA ASP A 74 -7.61 20.79 2.99
C ASP A 74 -7.06 19.51 2.39
N LEU A 75 -7.94 18.56 2.01
CA LEU A 75 -7.58 17.36 1.29
C LEU A 75 -7.62 17.60 -0.21
N LEU A 76 -6.49 17.50 -0.89
CA LEU A 76 -6.34 17.56 -2.34
C LEU A 76 -6.12 16.15 -2.89
N LEU A 77 -7.17 15.33 -2.83
CA LEU A 77 -7.14 13.93 -3.25
C LEU A 77 -7.22 13.79 -4.78
N GLY A 78 -6.83 12.63 -5.32
CA GLY A 78 -6.75 12.40 -6.77
C GLY A 78 -5.73 13.33 -7.45
N THR A 79 -4.75 13.85 -6.69
CA THR A 79 -3.80 14.84 -7.17
C THR A 79 -2.37 14.30 -7.01
N GLU A 80 -1.72 14.01 -8.11
CA GLU A 80 -0.34 13.55 -8.13
C GLU A 80 0.61 14.76 -8.27
N VAL A 81 1.61 14.84 -7.39
CA VAL A 81 2.71 15.80 -7.49
C VAL A 81 3.83 15.18 -8.32
N THR A 82 4.21 15.86 -9.39
CA THR A 82 5.22 15.39 -10.34
C THR A 82 6.58 16.07 -10.19
N SER A 83 6.61 17.27 -9.61
CA SER A 83 7.86 17.97 -9.35
C SER A 83 7.77 18.93 -8.17
N VAL A 84 8.93 19.25 -7.60
CA VAL A 84 9.11 20.23 -6.53
C VAL A 84 10.15 21.26 -6.99
N ASP A 85 9.84 22.53 -6.85
CA ASP A 85 10.81 23.64 -6.96
C ASP A 85 11.03 24.24 -5.57
N PRO A 86 12.13 23.88 -4.88
CA PRO A 86 12.41 24.40 -3.54
C PRO A 86 12.75 25.89 -3.54
N ALA A 87 13.30 26.44 -4.63
CA ALA A 87 13.67 27.85 -4.71
C ALA A 87 12.42 28.73 -4.86
N ALA A 88 11.45 28.31 -5.66
CA ALA A 88 10.16 28.96 -5.80
C ALA A 88 9.17 28.61 -4.68
N GLN A 89 9.48 27.64 -3.82
CA GLN A 89 8.59 27.05 -2.82
C GLN A 89 7.26 26.61 -3.44
N THR A 90 7.33 25.80 -4.53
CA THR A 90 6.15 25.30 -5.24
C THR A 90 6.27 23.82 -5.55
N VAL A 91 5.13 23.17 -5.68
CA VAL A 91 5.00 21.84 -6.31
C VAL A 91 4.16 21.95 -7.57
N THR A 92 4.47 21.12 -8.56
CA THR A 92 3.66 20.99 -9.79
C THR A 92 2.96 19.64 -9.76
N THR A 93 1.69 19.64 -10.17
CA THR A 93 0.86 18.43 -10.21
C THR A 93 0.77 17.89 -11.64
N ALA A 94 0.34 16.64 -11.83
CA ALA A 94 0.21 15.99 -13.13
C ALA A 94 -0.71 16.75 -14.10
N ASN A 95 -1.70 17.48 -13.60
CA ASN A 95 -2.57 18.36 -14.39
C ASN A 95 -2.02 19.80 -14.54
N SER A 96 -0.71 19.98 -14.35
CA SER A 96 0.03 21.24 -14.51
C SER A 96 -0.41 22.38 -13.59
N ARG A 97 -1.10 22.09 -12.49
CA ARG A 97 -1.36 23.09 -11.45
C ARG A 97 -0.13 23.30 -10.59
N THR A 98 0.09 24.55 -10.20
CA THR A 98 1.14 24.92 -9.24
C THR A 98 0.52 25.22 -7.88
N ILE A 99 1.08 24.63 -6.81
CA ILE A 99 0.69 24.87 -5.42
C ILE A 99 1.90 25.39 -4.67
N GLY A 100 1.77 26.59 -4.09
CA GLY A 100 2.81 27.18 -3.27
C GLY A 100 2.76 26.66 -1.83
N TYR A 101 3.91 26.75 -1.14
CA TYR A 101 4.01 26.39 0.27
C TYR A 101 4.93 27.36 1.04
N GLY A 102 4.75 27.45 2.34
CA GLY A 102 5.74 27.98 3.26
C GLY A 102 6.72 26.89 3.66
N GLU A 103 6.17 25.81 4.25
CA GLU A 103 6.92 24.61 4.60
C GLU A 103 6.37 23.41 3.84
N LEU A 104 7.25 22.47 3.44
CA LEU A 104 6.90 21.26 2.72
C LEU A 104 7.22 20.02 3.55
N ILE A 105 6.22 19.17 3.77
CA ILE A 105 6.40 17.83 4.33
C ILE A 105 6.26 16.81 3.21
N TRP A 106 7.36 16.08 2.92
CA TRP A 106 7.36 15.04 1.91
C TRP A 106 7.10 13.67 2.55
N ALA A 107 5.89 13.13 2.37
CA ALA A 107 5.42 11.89 3.01
C ALA A 107 4.80 10.90 2.01
N THR A 108 5.35 10.82 0.79
CA THR A 108 4.78 10.06 -0.34
C THR A 108 4.83 8.54 -0.17
N GLY A 109 5.63 8.03 0.75
CA GLY A 109 5.83 6.60 0.91
C GLY A 109 6.62 6.00 -0.27
N GLY A 110 6.15 4.90 -0.83
CA GLY A 110 6.78 4.22 -1.95
C GLY A 110 5.79 3.35 -2.72
N ASP A 111 6.14 3.02 -3.95
CA ASP A 111 5.39 2.12 -4.80
C ASP A 111 5.80 0.66 -4.58
N PRO A 112 4.93 -0.30 -4.85
CA PRO A 112 5.28 -1.71 -4.82
C PRO A 112 6.30 -2.01 -5.92
N ARG A 113 7.22 -2.92 -5.64
CA ARG A 113 8.08 -3.45 -6.70
C ARG A 113 7.24 -4.28 -7.64
N ARG A 114 7.31 -3.96 -8.92
CA ARG A 114 6.71 -4.78 -9.97
C ARG A 114 7.68 -5.84 -10.42
N LEU A 115 7.15 -6.96 -10.89
CA LEU A 115 7.94 -7.97 -11.58
C LEU A 115 8.43 -7.38 -12.91
N SER A 116 9.64 -7.78 -13.31
CA SER A 116 10.25 -7.36 -14.59
C SER A 116 10.30 -8.49 -15.61
N CYS A 117 9.72 -9.66 -15.29
CA CYS A 117 9.66 -10.79 -16.21
C CYS A 117 8.55 -10.61 -17.27
N ALA A 118 8.63 -11.40 -18.34
CA ALA A 118 7.57 -11.48 -19.33
C ALA A 118 6.24 -11.88 -18.68
N GLY A 119 5.14 -11.27 -19.07
CA GLY A 119 3.81 -11.53 -18.55
C GLY A 119 3.49 -10.90 -17.20
N ALA A 120 4.37 -10.03 -16.67
CA ALA A 120 4.11 -9.32 -15.40
C ALA A 120 2.93 -8.34 -15.44
N ASP A 121 2.45 -8.02 -16.63
CA ASP A 121 1.32 -7.14 -16.95
C ASP A 121 0.05 -7.87 -17.40
N LEU A 122 0.06 -9.20 -17.41
CA LEU A 122 -1.11 -10.01 -17.76
C LEU A 122 -2.27 -9.78 -16.76
N PRO A 123 -3.54 -9.93 -17.22
CA PRO A 123 -4.70 -9.99 -16.34
C PRO A 123 -4.50 -11.04 -15.22
N GLY A 124 -4.97 -10.76 -14.02
CA GLY A 124 -4.77 -11.64 -12.86
C GLY A 124 -3.41 -11.47 -12.15
N VAL A 125 -2.51 -10.62 -12.66
CA VAL A 125 -1.26 -10.26 -11.96
C VAL A 125 -1.46 -8.98 -11.16
N HIS A 126 -1.46 -9.12 -9.84
CA HIS A 126 -1.75 -8.03 -8.91
C HIS A 126 -0.59 -7.71 -7.98
N GLY A 127 -0.48 -6.45 -7.58
CA GLY A 127 0.29 -6.03 -6.42
C GLY A 127 -0.66 -5.62 -5.30
N VAL A 128 -0.18 -5.51 -4.07
CA VAL A 128 -0.97 -5.01 -2.93
C VAL A 128 -0.27 -3.80 -2.34
N ARG A 129 -0.84 -2.62 -2.57
CA ARG A 129 -0.35 -1.37 -1.99
C ARG A 129 -1.45 -0.46 -1.49
N ASN A 130 -2.53 -0.35 -2.25
CA ASN A 130 -3.64 0.56 -1.99
C ASN A 130 -4.97 -0.19 -1.99
N ARG A 131 -6.06 0.53 -1.72
CA ARG A 131 -7.40 -0.04 -1.72
C ARG A 131 -7.79 -0.63 -3.06
N ALA A 132 -7.54 0.09 -4.16
CA ALA A 132 -7.91 -0.37 -5.49
C ALA A 132 -7.24 -1.70 -5.85
N ASP A 133 -5.98 -1.90 -5.44
CA ASP A 133 -5.29 -3.19 -5.61
C ASP A 133 -6.01 -4.31 -4.84
N ALA A 134 -6.39 -4.06 -3.57
CA ALA A 134 -7.08 -5.06 -2.76
C ALA A 134 -8.48 -5.37 -3.31
N ASP A 135 -9.22 -4.34 -3.73
CA ASP A 135 -10.56 -4.49 -4.34
C ASP A 135 -10.49 -5.28 -5.66
N ALA A 136 -9.46 -5.03 -6.50
CA ALA A 136 -9.24 -5.78 -7.74
C ALA A 136 -8.99 -7.28 -7.46
N ILE A 137 -8.13 -7.60 -6.49
CA ILE A 137 -7.89 -8.99 -6.07
C ILE A 137 -9.19 -9.63 -5.58
N LEU A 138 -9.94 -8.94 -4.71
CA LEU A 138 -11.18 -9.47 -4.15
C LEU A 138 -12.24 -9.74 -5.22
N ALA A 139 -12.32 -8.91 -6.27
CA ALA A 139 -13.24 -9.09 -7.37
C ALA A 139 -12.98 -10.39 -8.16
N GLU A 140 -11.72 -10.81 -8.29
CA GLU A 140 -11.33 -12.01 -9.04
C GLU A 140 -11.29 -13.26 -8.15
N LEU A 141 -11.09 -13.13 -6.84
CA LEU A 141 -10.93 -14.26 -5.92
C LEU A 141 -12.12 -15.23 -5.91
N GLY A 142 -13.32 -14.77 -6.27
CA GLY A 142 -14.51 -15.64 -6.34
C GLY A 142 -14.34 -16.77 -7.35
N ASP A 143 -13.73 -16.49 -8.48
CA ASP A 143 -13.68 -17.36 -9.65
C ASP A 143 -12.39 -18.19 -9.72
N VAL A 144 -11.41 -17.96 -8.85
CA VAL A 144 -10.14 -18.68 -8.84
C VAL A 144 -10.01 -19.61 -7.65
N SER A 145 -9.41 -20.79 -7.85
CA SER A 145 -9.12 -21.76 -6.80
C SER A 145 -7.65 -21.78 -6.40
N ARG A 146 -6.74 -21.42 -7.30
CA ARG A 146 -5.29 -21.48 -7.12
C ARG A 146 -4.68 -20.08 -7.23
N VAL A 147 -3.82 -19.73 -6.29
CA VAL A 147 -3.13 -18.43 -6.26
C VAL A 147 -1.63 -18.64 -6.06
N VAL A 148 -0.83 -17.94 -6.83
CA VAL A 148 0.61 -17.87 -6.64
C VAL A 148 0.98 -16.53 -6.00
N VAL A 149 1.68 -16.58 -4.87
CA VAL A 149 2.23 -15.42 -4.20
C VAL A 149 3.72 -15.34 -4.50
N ILE A 150 4.19 -14.23 -5.05
CA ILE A 150 5.60 -14.03 -5.39
C ILE A 150 6.23 -13.07 -4.38
N GLY A 151 7.16 -13.59 -3.59
CA GLY A 151 7.89 -12.91 -2.55
C GLY A 151 7.52 -13.36 -1.14
N GLY A 152 8.50 -13.89 -0.41
CA GLY A 152 8.40 -14.38 0.98
C GLY A 152 8.70 -13.29 2.03
N GLY A 153 8.36 -12.02 1.76
CA GLY A 153 8.36 -10.94 2.74
C GLY A 153 7.10 -10.93 3.60
N TYR A 154 6.99 -9.98 4.55
CA TYR A 154 5.83 -9.88 5.44
C TYR A 154 4.50 -9.87 4.68
N ILE A 155 4.35 -9.00 3.68
CA ILE A 155 3.09 -8.86 2.92
C ILE A 155 2.74 -10.15 2.18
N GLY A 156 3.74 -10.82 1.58
CA GLY A 156 3.50 -12.08 0.87
C GLY A 156 3.08 -13.21 1.81
N LEU A 157 3.72 -13.33 2.98
CA LEU A 157 3.34 -14.31 4.01
C LEU A 157 1.93 -14.02 4.57
N GLU A 158 1.61 -12.75 4.85
CA GLU A 158 0.26 -12.34 5.28
C GLU A 158 -0.79 -12.68 4.22
N ALA A 159 -0.54 -12.33 2.95
CA ALA A 159 -1.44 -12.64 1.84
C ALA A 159 -1.63 -14.15 1.67
N ALA A 160 -0.55 -14.94 1.74
CA ALA A 160 -0.64 -16.40 1.66
C ALA A 160 -1.51 -16.99 2.77
N ALA A 161 -1.36 -16.51 4.01
CA ALA A 161 -2.17 -16.95 5.13
C ALA A 161 -3.65 -16.59 4.96
N VAL A 162 -3.94 -15.37 4.49
CA VAL A 162 -5.32 -14.91 4.23
C VAL A 162 -5.95 -15.72 3.10
N LEU A 163 -5.26 -15.92 1.99
CA LEU A 163 -5.75 -16.69 0.86
C LEU A 163 -6.05 -18.15 1.25
N ARG A 164 -5.22 -18.75 2.12
CA ARG A 164 -5.50 -20.08 2.68
C ARG A 164 -6.78 -20.08 3.53
N LYS A 165 -6.99 -19.06 4.37
CA LYS A 165 -8.23 -18.91 5.15
C LYS A 165 -9.47 -18.74 4.26
N LEU A 166 -9.32 -18.11 3.10
CA LEU A 166 -10.35 -18.00 2.06
C LEU A 166 -10.52 -19.28 1.23
N GLY A 167 -9.88 -20.39 1.60
CA GLY A 167 -10.02 -21.69 0.96
C GLY A 167 -9.27 -21.87 -0.35
N LYS A 168 -8.33 -20.96 -0.69
CA LYS A 168 -7.55 -21.07 -1.92
C LYS A 168 -6.37 -22.03 -1.77
N GLU A 169 -5.99 -22.70 -2.85
CA GLU A 169 -4.71 -23.39 -2.95
C GLU A 169 -3.62 -22.34 -3.18
N VAL A 170 -2.62 -22.27 -2.30
CA VAL A 170 -1.62 -21.21 -2.34
C VAL A 170 -0.23 -21.80 -2.53
N THR A 171 0.46 -21.34 -3.59
CA THR A 171 1.90 -21.54 -3.77
C THR A 171 2.61 -20.21 -3.49
N LEU A 172 3.62 -20.21 -2.62
CA LEU A 172 4.47 -19.04 -2.36
C LEU A 172 5.88 -19.29 -2.89
N LEU A 173 6.35 -18.39 -3.74
CA LEU A 173 7.68 -18.42 -4.36
C LEU A 173 8.57 -17.33 -3.76
N GLU A 174 9.76 -17.68 -3.26
CA GLU A 174 10.76 -16.75 -2.75
C GLU A 174 12.10 -17.03 -3.43
N VAL A 175 12.70 -16.01 -4.04
CA VAL A 175 13.98 -16.13 -4.74
C VAL A 175 15.16 -16.34 -3.80
N LEU A 176 15.08 -15.82 -2.58
CA LEU A 176 16.12 -16.02 -1.56
C LEU A 176 16.00 -17.41 -0.92
N PRO A 177 17.07 -17.91 -0.28
CA PRO A 177 17.09 -19.25 0.29
C PRO A 177 16.16 -19.45 1.50
N ARG A 178 15.53 -18.39 2.01
CA ARG A 178 14.57 -18.42 3.11
C ARG A 178 13.63 -17.23 3.06
N VAL A 179 12.43 -17.35 3.62
CA VAL A 179 11.51 -16.22 3.79
C VAL A 179 12.07 -15.19 4.77
N LEU A 180 11.64 -13.94 4.68
CA LEU A 180 12.08 -12.83 5.52
C LEU A 180 13.61 -12.62 5.57
N ALA A 181 14.35 -13.14 4.59
CA ALA A 181 15.82 -13.17 4.59
C ALA A 181 16.48 -11.79 4.81
N ARG A 182 15.80 -10.71 4.42
CA ARG A 182 16.31 -9.32 4.54
C ARG A 182 16.03 -8.67 5.88
N VAL A 183 15.13 -9.22 6.69
CA VAL A 183 14.57 -8.54 7.87
C VAL A 183 14.55 -9.41 9.12
N ALA A 184 14.81 -10.72 9.01
CA ALA A 184 14.75 -11.65 10.12
C ALA A 184 15.95 -12.62 10.13
N GLY A 185 16.28 -13.17 11.30
CA GLY A 185 17.28 -14.23 11.47
C GLY A 185 16.76 -15.60 10.97
N PRO A 186 17.65 -16.59 10.75
CA PRO A 186 17.29 -17.90 10.24
C PRO A 186 16.21 -18.62 11.05
N GLN A 187 16.30 -18.58 12.38
CA GLN A 187 15.36 -19.26 13.28
C GLN A 187 13.93 -18.76 13.08
N LEU A 188 13.76 -17.44 12.89
CA LEU A 188 12.44 -16.87 12.62
C LEU A 188 11.93 -17.24 11.25
N SER A 189 12.80 -17.30 10.24
CA SER A 189 12.44 -17.78 8.90
C SER A 189 11.96 -19.23 8.93
N GLU A 190 12.70 -20.11 9.62
CA GLU A 190 12.35 -21.52 9.78
C GLU A 190 10.97 -21.69 10.47
N PHE A 191 10.70 -20.90 11.50
CA PHE A 191 9.40 -20.90 12.17
C PHE A 191 8.28 -20.51 11.21
N TYR A 192 8.41 -19.40 10.46
CA TYR A 192 7.39 -18.96 9.51
C TYR A 192 7.20 -19.96 8.36
N GLU A 193 8.27 -20.55 7.86
CA GLU A 193 8.19 -21.57 6.82
C GLU A 193 7.44 -22.80 7.29
N ALA A 194 7.77 -23.31 8.48
CA ALA A 194 7.11 -24.45 9.09
C ALA A 194 5.62 -24.18 9.31
N GLU A 195 5.28 -23.00 9.84
CA GLU A 195 3.90 -22.60 10.13
C GLU A 195 3.06 -22.49 8.85
N HIS A 196 3.58 -21.85 7.80
CA HIS A 196 2.87 -21.73 6.53
C HIS A 196 2.66 -23.10 5.85
N ARG A 197 3.68 -23.97 5.86
CA ARG A 197 3.55 -25.33 5.33
C ARG A 197 2.54 -26.17 6.12
N ALA A 198 2.54 -26.05 7.45
CA ALA A 198 1.55 -26.74 8.31
C ALA A 198 0.11 -26.30 8.01
N HIS A 199 -0.09 -25.05 7.55
CA HIS A 199 -1.38 -24.53 7.13
C HIS A 199 -1.66 -24.72 5.62
N GLY A 200 -0.87 -25.55 4.93
CA GLY A 200 -1.11 -25.98 3.57
C GLY A 200 -0.66 -25.01 2.48
N VAL A 201 0.28 -24.09 2.78
CA VAL A 201 0.96 -23.29 1.76
C VAL A 201 2.07 -24.13 1.12
N ASP A 202 2.07 -24.28 -0.20
CA ASP A 202 3.20 -24.81 -0.96
C ASP A 202 4.30 -23.74 -1.03
N LEU A 203 5.17 -23.71 -0.03
CA LEU A 203 6.20 -22.68 0.12
C LEU A 203 7.53 -23.18 -0.47
N ARG A 204 8.03 -22.46 -1.48
CA ARG A 204 9.25 -22.78 -2.23
C ARG A 204 10.23 -21.60 -2.13
N THR A 205 11.41 -21.88 -1.58
CA THR A 205 12.53 -20.90 -1.47
C THR A 205 13.60 -21.21 -2.50
N GLY A 206 14.44 -20.24 -2.83
CA GLY A 206 15.47 -20.37 -3.87
C GLY A 206 14.89 -20.45 -5.29
N VAL A 207 13.64 -20.01 -5.50
CA VAL A 207 12.93 -20.10 -6.78
C VAL A 207 12.67 -18.70 -7.33
N GLY A 208 13.26 -18.39 -8.47
CA GLY A 208 12.96 -17.17 -9.25
C GLY A 208 11.78 -17.39 -10.19
N VAL A 209 11.24 -16.30 -10.72
CA VAL A 209 10.19 -16.31 -11.75
C VAL A 209 10.78 -15.71 -13.02
N ASP A 210 10.89 -16.52 -14.07
CA ASP A 210 11.44 -16.09 -15.36
C ASP A 210 10.34 -15.52 -16.28
N SER A 211 9.13 -16.09 -16.25
CA SER A 211 7.97 -15.62 -17.01
C SER A 211 6.67 -15.98 -16.31
N ILE A 212 5.62 -15.25 -16.67
CA ILE A 212 4.23 -15.59 -16.36
C ILE A 212 3.55 -15.84 -17.70
N GLU A 213 2.92 -16.98 -17.84
CA GLU A 213 2.23 -17.39 -19.06
C GLU A 213 0.74 -17.55 -18.76
N GLY A 214 -0.11 -17.11 -19.66
CA GLY A 214 -1.56 -17.20 -19.53
C GLY A 214 -2.24 -17.04 -20.87
N GLU A 215 -3.49 -17.46 -20.95
CA GLU A 215 -4.34 -17.17 -22.10
C GLU A 215 -4.80 -15.70 -21.99
N THR A 216 -4.72 -14.96 -23.13
CA THR A 216 -5.15 -13.56 -23.27
C THR A 216 -6.64 -13.50 -23.57
#